data_1fb0df643bd9f18e84b8409f46544977
#
_entry.id   1fb0df643bd9f18e84b8409f46544977
#
_cell.length_a   1.000
_cell.length_b   1.000
_cell.length_c   1.000
_cell.angle_alpha   90.00
_cell.angle_beta   90.00
_cell.angle_gamma   90.00
#
_symmetry.space_group_name_H-M   'P 1'
#
loop_
_entity.id
_entity.type
_entity.pdbx_description
1 polymer ?
#
loop_
_entity_poly.entity_id
_entity_poly.type
_entity_poly.pdbx_seq_one_letter_code
_entity_poly.pdbx_strand_id
1 'polypeptide(L)'
;SKALIIAGAILLSILIIGIGMYIYNQAQEQINNSAGQMSQEEIRVHNSQFEIYKGDRVSGSQVKQLLTKLATNAAKFDAGSTDERKPEIEVEGLSNKNNYSPNDINSVKITSTKTYTVEMTLDNNSLINKITIKENKPGSEPNKPAGKK
;
A
#
# COMPACT_ATOMS: atom_id res chain seq x y z
N SER A 1 18.16 -49.47 -2.92
CA SER A 1 16.92 -50.12 -2.56
C SER A 1 15.72 -49.24 -2.88
N LYS A 2 14.69 -49.83 -3.46
CA LYS A 2 13.47 -49.07 -3.75
C LYS A 2 12.80 -48.53 -2.50
N ALA A 3 12.87 -49.30 -1.42
CA ALA A 3 12.27 -48.86 -0.15
C ALA A 3 12.94 -47.57 0.37
N LEU A 4 14.26 -47.50 0.25
CA LEU A 4 15.00 -46.34 0.70
C LEU A 4 14.67 -45.09 -0.16
N ILE A 5 14.52 -45.32 -1.45
CA ILE A 5 14.18 -44.22 -2.36
C ILE A 5 12.79 -43.65 -2.04
N ILE A 6 11.84 -44.57 -1.83
CA ILE A 6 10.47 -44.15 -1.47
C ILE A 6 10.44 -43.43 -0.14
N ALA A 7 11.16 -43.96 0.87
CA ALA A 7 11.22 -43.34 2.17
C ALA A 7 11.83 -41.92 2.08
N GLY A 8 12.89 -41.78 1.31
CA GLY A 8 13.55 -40.50 1.10
C GLY A 8 12.64 -39.49 0.44
N ALA A 9 11.88 -39.93 -0.56
CA ALA A 9 10.95 -39.05 -1.26
C ALA A 9 9.84 -38.57 -0.32
N ILE A 10 9.34 -39.44 0.54
CA ILE A 10 8.31 -39.07 1.50
C ILE A 10 8.86 -38.07 2.51
N LEU A 11 10.06 -38.33 3.05
CA LEU A 11 10.69 -37.40 3.97
C LEU A 11 10.93 -36.04 3.34
N LEU A 12 11.39 -36.02 2.11
CA LEU A 12 11.63 -34.77 1.41
C LEU A 12 10.34 -33.96 1.22
N SER A 13 9.27 -34.67 0.86
CA SER A 13 7.97 -34.02 0.68
C SER A 13 7.46 -33.42 1.98
N ILE A 14 7.60 -34.13 3.08
CA ILE A 14 7.18 -33.64 4.39
C ILE A 14 8.01 -32.42 4.80
N LEU A 15 9.31 -32.46 4.50
CA LEU A 15 10.20 -31.35 4.83
C LEU A 15 9.79 -30.09 4.05
N ILE A 16 9.51 -30.23 2.77
CA ILE A 16 9.11 -29.09 1.93
C ILE A 16 7.80 -28.48 2.45
N ILE A 17 6.83 -29.31 2.77
CA ILE A 17 5.54 -28.84 3.28
C ILE A 17 5.74 -28.16 4.63
N GLY A 18 6.56 -28.75 5.50
CA GLY A 18 6.84 -28.19 6.82
C GLY A 18 7.49 -26.81 6.75
N ILE A 19 8.44 -26.65 5.86
CA ILE A 19 9.12 -25.36 5.67
C ILE A 19 8.11 -24.32 5.15
N GLY A 20 7.30 -24.72 4.18
CA GLY A 20 6.30 -23.81 3.63
C GLY A 20 5.32 -23.32 4.69
N MET A 21 4.84 -24.23 5.51
CA MET A 21 3.92 -23.87 6.59
C MET A 21 4.59 -23.00 7.64
N TYR A 22 5.83 -23.28 7.94
CA TYR A 22 6.59 -22.50 8.93
C TYR A 22 6.73 -21.04 8.46
N ILE A 23 7.09 -20.84 7.21
CA ILE A 23 7.24 -19.51 6.65
C ILE A 23 5.90 -18.76 6.65
N TYR A 24 4.84 -19.46 6.29
CA TYR A 24 3.50 -18.86 6.29
C TYR A 24 3.08 -18.44 7.69
N ASN A 25 3.32 -19.29 8.69
CA ASN A 25 2.97 -18.97 10.05
C ASN A 25 3.78 -17.79 10.60
N GLN A 26 5.04 -17.69 10.23
CA GLN A 26 5.86 -16.56 10.64
C GLN A 26 5.33 -15.26 10.09
N ALA A 27 4.95 -15.26 8.82
CA ALA A 27 4.40 -14.08 8.20
C ALA A 27 3.11 -13.64 8.88
N GLN A 28 2.24 -14.60 9.22
CA GLN A 28 1.00 -14.30 9.93
C GLN A 28 1.26 -13.77 11.32
N GLU A 29 2.19 -14.36 12.03
CA GLU A 29 2.55 -13.90 13.36
C GLU A 29 3.05 -12.47 13.35
N GLN A 30 3.87 -12.13 12.37
CA GLN A 30 4.38 -10.79 12.25
C GLN A 30 3.26 -9.79 12.01
N ILE A 31 2.31 -10.13 11.17
CA ILE A 31 1.17 -9.27 10.90
C ILE A 31 0.32 -9.09 12.16
N ASN A 32 0.10 -10.17 12.88
CA ASN A 32 -0.76 -10.14 14.07
C ASN A 32 -0.10 -9.46 15.26
N ASN A 33 1.20 -9.62 15.42
CA ASN A 33 1.90 -9.13 16.59
C ASN A 33 2.24 -7.65 16.52
N SER A 34 2.64 -7.19 15.36
CA SER A 34 3.07 -5.80 15.22
C SER A 34 3.07 -5.40 13.78
N ALA A 35 2.54 -4.20 13.54
CA ALA A 35 2.56 -3.63 12.22
C ALA A 35 4.00 -3.44 11.72
N GLY A 36 4.94 -3.17 12.59
CA GLY A 36 6.33 -2.96 12.21
C GLY A 36 7.07 -4.23 11.81
N GLN A 37 6.40 -5.38 11.85
CA GLN A 37 7.06 -6.66 11.59
C GLN A 37 6.57 -7.35 10.33
N MET A 38 6.06 -6.59 9.39
CA MET A 38 5.69 -7.15 8.10
C MET A 38 6.94 -7.65 7.36
N SER A 39 6.79 -8.74 6.63
CA SER A 39 7.90 -9.23 5.81
C SER A 39 8.18 -8.25 4.68
N GLN A 40 9.40 -8.30 4.12
CA GLN A 40 9.76 -7.43 3.01
C GLN A 40 8.84 -7.65 1.81
N GLU A 41 8.44 -8.88 1.57
CA GLU A 41 7.54 -9.20 0.47
C GLU A 41 6.17 -8.59 0.68
N GLU A 42 5.65 -8.65 1.91
CA GLU A 42 4.37 -8.05 2.24
C GLU A 42 4.40 -6.54 2.11
N ILE A 43 5.49 -5.92 2.56
CA ILE A 43 5.67 -4.48 2.44
C ILE A 43 5.68 -4.09 0.96
N ARG A 44 6.41 -4.83 0.14
CA ARG A 44 6.50 -4.55 -1.28
C ARG A 44 5.14 -4.66 -1.96
N VAL A 45 4.39 -5.72 -1.65
CA VAL A 45 3.06 -5.92 -2.23
C VAL A 45 2.12 -4.82 -1.77
N HIS A 46 2.15 -4.49 -0.50
CA HIS A 46 1.29 -3.43 0.04
C HIS A 46 1.60 -2.09 -0.63
N ASN A 47 2.89 -1.74 -0.72
CA ASN A 47 3.30 -0.48 -1.32
C ASN A 47 2.95 -0.41 -2.80
N SER A 48 3.11 -1.52 -3.52
CA SER A 48 2.93 -1.53 -4.96
C SER A 48 1.51 -1.18 -5.38
N GLN A 49 0.53 -1.41 -4.52
CA GLN A 49 -0.86 -1.02 -4.79
C GLN A 49 -1.00 0.48 -4.97
N PHE A 50 -0.16 1.23 -4.30
CA PHE A 50 -0.24 2.70 -4.29
C PHE A 50 0.85 3.35 -5.12
N GLU A 51 2.04 2.77 -5.18
CA GLU A 51 3.18 3.37 -5.87
C GLU A 51 2.95 3.60 -7.35
N ILE A 52 2.10 2.80 -7.98
CA ILE A 52 1.81 2.97 -9.40
C ILE A 52 1.10 4.29 -9.69
N TYR A 53 0.54 4.92 -8.66
CA TYR A 53 -0.16 6.20 -8.79
C TYR A 53 0.72 7.39 -8.38
N LYS A 54 1.94 7.15 -7.97
CA LYS A 54 2.86 8.21 -7.56
C LYS A 54 3.40 8.96 -8.78
N GLY A 55 3.52 10.27 -8.67
CA GLY A 55 4.09 11.07 -9.74
C GLY A 55 3.71 12.53 -9.64
N ASP A 56 4.32 13.34 -10.52
CA ASP A 56 4.08 14.79 -10.55
C ASP A 56 2.90 15.17 -11.44
N ARG A 57 2.44 14.23 -12.23
CA ARG A 57 1.41 14.53 -13.20
C ARG A 57 0.45 13.39 -13.34
N VAL A 58 -0.12 13.03 -12.27
CA VAL A 58 -1.11 11.97 -12.24
C VAL A 58 -2.45 12.55 -12.67
N SER A 59 -3.12 11.90 -13.63
CA SER A 59 -4.42 12.36 -14.07
C SER A 59 -5.45 12.24 -12.95
N GLY A 60 -6.49 13.06 -13.00
CA GLY A 60 -7.57 12.98 -12.03
C GLY A 60 -8.22 11.59 -12.01
N SER A 61 -8.33 10.94 -13.17
CA SER A 61 -8.87 9.59 -13.24
C SER A 61 -8.02 8.60 -12.44
N GLN A 62 -6.71 8.72 -12.54
CA GLN A 62 -5.81 7.85 -11.78
C GLN A 62 -5.85 8.16 -10.29
N VAL A 63 -6.00 9.44 -9.94
CA VAL A 63 -6.14 9.82 -8.52
C VAL A 63 -7.43 9.23 -7.95
N LYS A 64 -8.50 9.21 -8.72
CA LYS A 64 -9.75 8.57 -8.28
C LYS A 64 -9.55 7.08 -8.02
N GLN A 65 -8.78 6.42 -8.89
CA GLN A 65 -8.46 5.00 -8.68
C GLN A 65 -7.62 4.80 -7.43
N LEU A 66 -6.65 5.69 -7.19
CA LEU A 66 -5.86 5.65 -5.98
C LEU A 66 -6.73 5.79 -4.74
N LEU A 67 -7.66 6.75 -4.76
CA LEU A 67 -8.58 6.95 -3.64
C LEU A 67 -9.47 5.72 -3.41
N THR A 68 -9.89 5.07 -4.49
CA THR A 68 -10.65 3.82 -4.38
C THR A 68 -9.81 2.73 -3.69
N LYS A 69 -8.54 2.63 -4.06
CA LYS A 69 -7.62 1.68 -3.41
C LYS A 69 -7.43 2.02 -1.94
N LEU A 70 -7.29 3.30 -1.63
CA LEU A 70 -7.15 3.74 -0.24
C LEU A 70 -8.41 3.48 0.56
N ALA A 71 -9.58 3.67 -0.03
CA ALA A 71 -10.84 3.38 0.63
C ALA A 71 -10.99 1.88 0.91
N THR A 72 -10.59 1.04 -0.05
CA THR A 72 -10.61 -0.40 0.12
C THR A 72 -9.68 -0.82 1.25
N ASN A 73 -8.49 -0.21 1.31
CA ASN A 73 -7.55 -0.48 2.39
C ASN A 73 -8.10 0.00 3.73
N ALA A 74 -8.70 1.19 3.76
CA ALA A 74 -9.26 1.75 4.98
C ALA A 74 -10.41 0.91 5.55
N ALA A 75 -11.13 0.21 4.68
CA ALA A 75 -12.23 -0.65 5.10
C ALA A 75 -11.77 -1.80 5.99
N LYS A 76 -10.48 -2.10 5.99
CA LYS A 76 -9.91 -3.17 6.82
C LYS A 76 -9.61 -2.71 8.23
N PHE A 77 -9.71 -1.42 8.51
CA PHE A 77 -9.33 -0.82 9.79
C PHE A 77 -10.42 0.10 10.30
N ASP A 78 -10.39 0.34 11.61
CA ASP A 78 -11.24 1.37 12.20
C ASP A 78 -10.74 2.74 11.78
N ALA A 79 -11.61 3.73 11.76
CA ALA A 79 -11.27 5.08 11.32
C ALA A 79 -10.07 5.65 12.07
N GLY A 80 -10.01 5.42 13.37
CA GLY A 80 -8.91 5.92 14.20
C GLY A 80 -7.74 4.96 14.35
N SER A 81 -7.66 3.92 13.51
CA SER A 81 -6.59 2.93 13.60
C SER A 81 -5.22 3.56 13.39
N THR A 82 -4.25 3.12 14.19
CA THR A 82 -2.85 3.52 14.04
C THR A 82 -2.01 2.44 13.36
N ASP A 83 -2.67 1.46 12.74
CA ASP A 83 -1.97 0.40 12.03
C ASP A 83 -1.10 1.00 10.94
N GLU A 84 0.14 0.51 10.82
CA GLU A 84 1.08 1.02 9.83
C GLU A 84 0.62 0.81 8.39
N ARG A 85 -0.26 -0.14 8.16
CA ARG A 85 -0.79 -0.41 6.83
C ARG A 85 -1.87 0.60 6.41
N LYS A 86 -2.27 1.45 7.33
CA LYS A 86 -3.23 2.51 7.05
C LYS A 86 -2.48 3.83 6.96
N PRO A 87 -2.12 4.28 5.76
CA PRO A 87 -1.32 5.49 5.63
C PRO A 87 -2.11 6.75 5.95
N GLU A 88 -1.40 7.76 6.38
CA GLU A 88 -1.97 9.09 6.53
C GLU A 88 -2.24 9.64 5.12
N ILE A 89 -3.37 10.30 4.93
CA ILE A 89 -3.74 10.86 3.63
C ILE A 89 -3.91 12.37 3.77
N GLU A 90 -3.20 13.09 2.95
CA GLU A 90 -3.32 14.54 2.89
C GLU A 90 -3.83 14.94 1.52
N VAL A 91 -5.08 15.36 1.45
CA VAL A 91 -5.71 15.79 0.19
C VAL A 91 -6.79 16.81 0.53
N GLU A 92 -7.01 17.75 -0.38
CA GLU A 92 -8.05 18.74 -0.19
C GLU A 92 -9.42 18.05 -0.12
N GLY A 93 -10.19 18.39 0.87
CA GLY A 93 -11.51 17.78 1.10
C GLY A 93 -11.52 16.69 2.16
N LEU A 94 -10.35 16.26 2.62
CA LEU A 94 -10.26 15.30 3.71
C LEU A 94 -9.75 16.04 4.95
N SER A 95 -10.63 16.19 5.94
CA SER A 95 -10.32 17.05 7.09
C SER A 95 -9.42 16.41 8.13
N ASN A 96 -9.41 15.11 8.23
CA ASN A 96 -8.60 14.43 9.22
C ASN A 96 -7.71 13.36 8.57
N LYS A 97 -6.43 13.67 8.51
CA LYS A 97 -5.45 12.84 7.80
C LYS A 97 -5.28 11.47 8.41
N ASN A 98 -5.48 11.33 9.71
CA ASN A 98 -5.22 10.09 10.43
C ASN A 98 -6.48 9.31 10.75
N ASN A 99 -7.59 10.00 10.87
CA ASN A 99 -8.84 9.40 11.30
C ASN A 99 -9.89 9.56 10.21
N TYR A 100 -9.87 8.65 9.26
CA TYR A 100 -10.78 8.70 8.13
C TYR A 100 -11.39 7.32 7.90
N SER A 101 -12.61 7.34 7.36
CA SER A 101 -13.30 6.12 6.94
C SER A 101 -13.30 6.03 5.42
N PRO A 102 -13.69 4.87 4.86
CA PRO A 102 -13.85 4.77 3.41
C PRO A 102 -14.79 5.84 2.85
N ASN A 103 -15.85 6.19 3.59
CA ASN A 103 -16.79 7.22 3.13
C ASN A 103 -16.12 8.59 3.07
N ASP A 104 -15.24 8.89 4.00
CA ASP A 104 -14.50 10.16 3.99
C ASP A 104 -13.64 10.27 2.74
N ILE A 105 -12.98 9.17 2.37
CA ILE A 105 -12.17 9.13 1.16
C ILE A 105 -13.04 9.29 -0.09
N ASN A 106 -14.16 8.59 -0.12
CA ASN A 106 -15.05 8.63 -1.28
C ASN A 106 -15.71 9.99 -1.46
N SER A 107 -15.76 10.81 -0.42
CA SER A 107 -16.32 12.14 -0.50
C SER A 107 -15.34 13.19 -1.02
N VAL A 108 -14.06 12.84 -1.16
CA VAL A 108 -13.06 13.74 -1.72
C VAL A 108 -13.36 13.97 -3.20
N LYS A 109 -13.37 15.24 -3.61
CA LYS A 109 -13.69 15.60 -4.99
C LYS A 109 -12.41 15.71 -5.82
N ILE A 110 -12.34 14.90 -6.85
CA ILE A 110 -11.22 14.91 -7.79
C ILE A 110 -11.78 15.16 -9.18
N THR A 111 -11.14 16.06 -9.93
CA THR A 111 -11.57 16.39 -11.28
C THR A 111 -10.77 15.58 -12.30
N SER A 112 -11.46 14.78 -13.11
CA SER A 112 -10.79 13.88 -14.07
C SER A 112 -9.93 14.61 -15.09
N THR A 113 -10.27 15.87 -15.40
CA THR A 113 -9.57 16.64 -16.42
C THR A 113 -8.36 17.39 -15.89
N LYS A 114 -8.12 17.34 -14.60
CA LYS A 114 -6.96 18.00 -13.98
C LYS A 114 -5.86 17.01 -13.70
N THR A 115 -4.67 17.53 -13.46
CA THR A 115 -3.54 16.71 -13.04
C THR A 115 -3.19 17.00 -11.61
N TYR A 116 -2.57 16.02 -10.97
CA TYR A 116 -2.25 16.08 -9.55
C TYR A 116 -0.83 15.59 -9.31
N THR A 117 -0.22 16.09 -8.26
CA THR A 117 1.04 15.55 -7.78
C THR A 117 0.72 14.63 -6.63
N VAL A 118 1.17 13.38 -6.75
CA VAL A 118 0.99 12.36 -5.71
C VAL A 118 2.36 12.03 -5.15
N GLU A 119 2.55 12.34 -3.88
CA GLU A 119 3.80 12.05 -3.17
C GLU A 119 3.54 11.03 -2.09
N MET A 120 4.52 10.17 -1.87
CA MET A 120 4.41 9.13 -0.86
C MET A 120 5.67 9.11 0.00
N THR A 121 5.47 9.01 1.30
CA THR A 121 6.56 8.97 2.26
C THR A 121 6.60 7.58 2.89
N LEU A 122 7.80 7.06 3.07
CA LEU A 122 8.01 5.75 3.69
C LEU A 122 8.42 5.91 5.14
N ASP A 123 8.01 4.96 5.97
CA ASP A 123 8.45 4.92 7.35
C ASP A 123 9.79 4.18 7.47
N ASN A 124 10.24 3.94 8.69
CA ASN A 124 11.52 3.27 8.94
C ASN A 124 11.55 1.83 8.43
N ASN A 125 10.38 1.24 8.21
CA ASN A 125 10.26 -0.13 7.72
C ASN A 125 10.05 -0.18 6.21
N SER A 126 10.16 0.96 5.54
CA SER A 126 9.93 1.10 4.09
C SER A 126 8.47 0.94 3.68
N LEU A 127 7.57 1.06 4.61
CA LEU A 127 6.13 1.00 4.35
C LEU A 127 5.62 2.42 4.09
N ILE A 128 4.74 2.57 3.12
CA ILE A 128 4.15 3.88 2.83
C ILE A 128 3.33 4.32 4.04
N ASN A 129 3.73 5.42 4.65
CA ASN A 129 3.05 5.93 5.84
C ASN A 129 2.28 7.21 5.61
N LYS A 130 2.50 7.87 4.49
CA LYS A 130 1.80 9.11 4.16
C LYS A 130 1.68 9.26 2.66
N ILE A 131 0.50 9.64 2.20
CA ILE A 131 0.24 9.92 0.80
C ILE A 131 -0.30 11.34 0.71
N THR A 132 0.35 12.18 -0.08
CA THR A 132 -0.05 13.57 -0.28
C THR A 132 -0.51 13.74 -1.72
N ILE A 133 -1.71 14.28 -1.89
CA ILE A 133 -2.29 14.52 -3.21
C ILE A 133 -2.59 16.00 -3.34
N LYS A 134 -1.97 16.66 -4.31
CA LYS A 134 -2.16 18.08 -4.54
C LYS A 134 -2.52 18.32 -6.00
N GLU A 135 -3.51 19.15 -6.21
CA GLU A 135 -3.90 19.56 -7.55
C GLU A 135 -2.82 20.45 -8.13
N ASN A 136 -2.42 20.18 -9.35
CA ASN A 136 -1.44 21.02 -10.04
C ASN A 136 -2.10 22.30 -10.52
N LYS A 137 -1.33 23.38 -10.54
CA LYS A 137 -1.85 24.65 -10.99
C LYS A 137 -2.20 24.59 -12.47
N PRO A 138 -3.27 25.28 -12.89
CA PRO A 138 -3.60 25.36 -14.30
C PRO A 138 -2.40 25.90 -15.09
N GLY A 139 -2.14 25.33 -16.26
CA GLY A 139 -1.02 25.75 -17.08
C GLY A 139 0.27 25.04 -16.77
N SER A 140 0.33 24.18 -15.74
CA SER A 140 1.50 23.35 -15.50
C SER A 140 1.66 22.38 -16.65
N GLU A 141 2.86 22.33 -17.20
CA GLU A 141 3.10 21.44 -18.31
C GLU A 141 3.18 19.99 -17.87
N PRO A 142 2.54 19.11 -18.60
CA PRO A 142 2.73 17.69 -18.43
C PRO A 142 4.20 17.40 -18.61
N ASN A 143 4.73 16.36 -18.09
CA ASN A 143 6.12 15.98 -18.29
C ASN A 143 7.18 16.98 -17.83
N LYS A 144 6.78 18.04 -17.15
CA LYS A 144 7.76 18.95 -16.58
C LYS A 144 8.32 18.32 -15.30
N PRO A 145 9.63 18.09 -15.23
CA PRO A 145 10.19 17.44 -14.05
C PRO A 145 9.93 18.27 -12.79
N ALA A 146 9.80 17.57 -11.68
CA ALA A 146 9.66 18.24 -10.40
C ALA A 146 10.86 19.13 -10.15
N GLY A 147 10.60 20.31 -9.60
CA GLY A 147 11.67 21.26 -9.31
C GLY A 147 12.06 22.16 -10.45
N LYS A 148 11.56 21.93 -11.65
CA LYS A 148 11.77 22.84 -12.76
C LYS A 148 10.59 23.78 -12.90
N LYS A 149 10.89 25.00 -13.06
CA LYS A 149 9.83 26.05 -13.16
C LYS A 149 9.65 26.55 -14.55
#